data_79d568e65aef30ad49e931b1fddbef73
#
_entry.id   79d568e65aef30ad49e931b1fddbef73
#
_cell.length_a   1.000
_cell.length_b   1.000
_cell.length_c   1.000
_cell.angle_alpha   90.00
_cell.angle_beta   90.00
_cell.angle_gamma   90.00
#
_symmetry.space_group_name_H-M   'P 1'
#
loop_
_entity.id
_entity.type
_entity.pdbx_description
1 polymer ?
#
loop_
_entity_poly.entity_id
_entity_poly.type
_entity_poly.pdbx_seq_one_letter_code
_entity_poly.pdbx_strand_id
1 'polypeptide(L)'
;MVIEMFMNRPAERVLCVLAFLLCSAVAPLASAQPGALPVPVPPSINAKAYVLIDFATGQVLASQAADERFEPASLTKLMTAYLTFNSIRQKRLVPSLVVPVSDRARKAEGSRMFIEQRIPVTVDELMRGMIIQSGNDASIALAEAVAGGEDAFADAMTREAQRLGMKNTSLRNSTGLPDPKHYSTASDLARLAVAIIRDFPEFYALYSQRDFTYNKIRQANRNRLLWLDPSVDGMKTGFTEAAGFCLVTSAKRGERRLVAVVLGAPSESARISESQKLINYGFQFFDNFRLYAARQPVASLAVWKGSSRTVDAGFEADLLVTLPAGSGSRVKADLESVQPLVAPIAAGQRVGTLKLALDGRPLAEYPVVALQEVQTANILRRTWDSLRLMLKQ
;
A
#
# COMPACT_ATOMS: atom_id res chain seq x y z
N MET A 1 28.69 -30.47 -74.65
CA MET A 1 29.89 -30.18 -75.44
C MET A 1 30.09 -28.68 -75.43
N VAL A 2 31.29 -28.24 -75.01
CA VAL A 2 31.73 -26.83 -74.87
C VAL A 2 31.19 -26.16 -73.54
N ILE A 3 31.97 -26.22 -72.49
CA ILE A 3 32.64 -25.16 -71.70
C ILE A 3 33.56 -25.87 -70.66
N GLU A 4 34.67 -26.40 -71.19
CA GLU A 4 35.91 -26.59 -70.41
C GLU A 4 36.94 -25.78 -71.13
N MET A 5 37.24 -24.60 -70.63
CA MET A 5 38.51 -23.89 -70.91
C MET A 5 38.36 -22.47 -70.34
N PHE A 6 39.05 -22.25 -69.33
CA PHE A 6 39.53 -20.99 -68.72
C PHE A 6 39.41 -20.95 -67.20
N MET A 7 40.21 -21.79 -66.59
CA MET A 7 40.64 -21.52 -65.18
C MET A 7 41.95 -22.21 -64.88
N ASN A 8 43.01 -21.64 -65.40
CA ASN A 8 44.35 -22.09 -65.03
C ASN A 8 45.31 -20.89 -64.94
N ARG A 9 45.07 -20.01 -63.93
CA ARG A 9 46.04 -19.00 -63.51
C ARG A 9 46.13 -19.00 -62.01
N PRO A 10 47.29 -19.31 -61.36
CA PRO A 10 47.45 -19.42 -59.96
C PRO A 10 47.31 -18.06 -59.20
N ALA A 11 47.37 -16.93 -59.86
CA ALA A 11 47.25 -15.60 -59.29
C ALA A 11 45.81 -15.22 -58.90
N GLU A 12 44.75 -15.76 -59.49
CA GLU A 12 43.36 -15.45 -59.15
C GLU A 12 42.82 -16.23 -57.97
N ARG A 13 43.45 -17.39 -57.65
CA ARG A 13 43.04 -18.15 -56.44
C ARG A 13 43.50 -17.52 -55.11
N VAL A 14 44.58 -16.75 -55.17
CA VAL A 14 45.09 -16.04 -53.96
C VAL A 14 44.23 -14.81 -53.67
N LEU A 15 43.67 -14.15 -54.65
CA LEU A 15 42.83 -12.95 -54.45
C LEU A 15 41.44 -13.29 -53.93
N CYS A 16 40.86 -14.43 -54.34
CA CYS A 16 39.55 -14.88 -53.81
C CYS A 16 39.65 -15.37 -52.34
N VAL A 17 40.76 -15.97 -51.94
CA VAL A 17 40.93 -16.41 -50.55
C VAL A 17 41.23 -15.24 -49.60
N LEU A 18 41.92 -14.19 -50.06
CA LEU A 18 42.13 -12.97 -49.27
C LEU A 18 40.89 -12.11 -49.17
N ALA A 19 39.99 -12.08 -50.18
CA ALA A 19 38.69 -11.40 -50.06
C ALA A 19 37.73 -12.10 -49.09
N PHE A 20 37.79 -13.43 -48.97
CA PHE A 20 36.98 -14.19 -48.04
C PHE A 20 37.47 -14.12 -46.57
N LEU A 21 38.76 -13.89 -46.35
CA LEU A 21 39.36 -13.72 -45.02
C LEU A 21 39.22 -12.29 -44.46
N LEU A 22 38.98 -11.28 -45.30
CA LEU A 22 38.72 -9.91 -44.86
C LEU A 22 37.23 -9.63 -44.52
N CYS A 23 36.28 -10.45 -45.00
CA CYS A 23 34.86 -10.31 -44.63
C CYS A 23 34.45 -10.98 -43.29
N SER A 24 35.34 -11.74 -42.65
CA SER A 24 35.03 -12.51 -41.42
C SER A 24 35.36 -11.77 -40.13
N ALA A 25 35.78 -10.51 -40.11
CA ALA A 25 36.26 -9.81 -38.94
C ALA A 25 35.43 -8.57 -38.52
N VAL A 26 34.24 -8.38 -39.07
CA VAL A 26 33.29 -7.41 -38.50
C VAL A 26 32.20 -8.17 -37.79
N ALA A 27 32.56 -8.77 -36.62
CA ALA A 27 31.55 -9.10 -35.65
C ALA A 27 30.83 -7.80 -35.26
N PRO A 28 29.50 -7.71 -35.35
CA PRO A 28 28.81 -6.58 -34.79
C PRO A 28 29.16 -6.55 -33.31
N LEU A 29 29.82 -5.49 -32.85
CA LEU A 29 29.84 -5.14 -31.46
C LEU A 29 28.39 -5.02 -31.03
N ALA A 30 27.85 -6.11 -30.47
CA ALA A 30 26.59 -6.07 -29.77
C ALA A 30 26.78 -5.01 -28.72
N SER A 31 26.22 -3.82 -28.93
CA SER A 31 26.08 -2.81 -27.89
C SER A 31 25.33 -3.51 -26.78
N ALA A 32 26.03 -3.92 -25.74
CA ALA A 32 25.41 -4.33 -24.51
C ALA A 32 24.60 -3.10 -24.06
N GLN A 33 23.31 -3.11 -24.33
CA GLN A 33 22.40 -2.17 -23.70
C GLN A 33 22.68 -2.34 -22.19
N PRO A 34 22.93 -1.24 -21.45
CA PRO A 34 23.09 -1.32 -20.01
C PRO A 34 21.87 -2.08 -19.50
N GLY A 35 22.08 -3.33 -19.10
CA GLY A 35 20.99 -4.19 -18.66
C GLY A 35 20.31 -3.48 -17.49
N ALA A 36 19.01 -3.20 -17.64
CA ALA A 36 18.20 -2.77 -16.51
C ALA A 36 18.52 -3.73 -15.36
N LEU A 37 18.93 -3.22 -14.20
CA LEU A 37 19.09 -4.06 -13.02
C LEU A 37 17.77 -4.80 -12.84
N PRO A 38 17.75 -6.12 -12.84
CA PRO A 38 16.49 -6.86 -12.75
C PRO A 38 15.79 -6.44 -11.46
N VAL A 39 14.50 -6.13 -11.54
CA VAL A 39 13.68 -5.98 -10.33
C VAL A 39 13.84 -7.28 -9.54
N PRO A 40 14.22 -7.22 -8.26
CA PRO A 40 14.45 -8.43 -7.48
C PRO A 40 13.20 -9.32 -7.54
N VAL A 41 13.40 -10.60 -7.81
CA VAL A 41 12.30 -11.57 -7.79
C VAL A 41 11.80 -11.70 -6.36
N PRO A 42 10.48 -11.56 -6.10
CA PRO A 42 9.93 -11.77 -4.78
C PRO A 42 10.27 -13.17 -4.25
N PRO A 43 10.49 -13.30 -2.92
CA PRO A 43 10.76 -14.61 -2.35
C PRO A 43 9.55 -15.54 -2.52
N SER A 44 9.79 -16.84 -2.66
CA SER A 44 8.72 -17.84 -2.59
C SER A 44 8.11 -17.83 -1.18
N ILE A 45 6.80 -17.60 -1.11
CA ILE A 45 6.03 -17.50 0.14
C ILE A 45 5.05 -18.67 0.21
N ASN A 46 5.17 -19.47 1.27
CA ASN A 46 4.28 -20.60 1.52
C ASN A 46 2.99 -20.14 2.21
N ALA A 47 2.12 -19.51 1.44
CA ALA A 47 0.79 -19.03 1.87
C ALA A 47 -0.17 -19.01 0.67
N LYS A 48 -1.48 -19.01 0.94
CA LYS A 48 -2.49 -18.94 -0.13
C LYS A 48 -2.48 -17.58 -0.82
N ALA A 49 -2.38 -16.49 -0.05
CA ALA A 49 -2.31 -15.15 -0.56
C ALA A 49 -1.40 -14.27 0.30
N TYR A 50 -0.78 -13.27 -0.33
CA TYR A 50 -0.01 -12.26 0.40
C TYR A 50 0.07 -10.93 -0.36
N VAL A 51 0.35 -9.86 0.37
CA VAL A 51 0.76 -8.58 -0.17
C VAL A 51 1.79 -7.93 0.75
N LEU A 52 2.79 -7.29 0.16
CA LEU A 52 3.75 -6.41 0.82
C LEU A 52 3.61 -5.02 0.21
N ILE A 53 3.40 -4.01 1.04
CA ILE A 53 3.29 -2.62 0.60
C ILE A 53 4.25 -1.72 1.37
N ASP A 54 4.71 -0.67 0.72
CA ASP A 54 5.34 0.46 1.39
C ASP A 54 4.25 1.38 1.96
N PHE A 55 4.38 1.71 3.24
CA PHE A 55 3.38 2.52 3.96
C PHE A 55 3.26 3.95 3.43
N ALA A 56 4.40 4.57 3.09
CA ALA A 56 4.43 5.99 2.70
C ALA A 56 3.90 6.22 1.29
N THR A 57 4.16 5.29 0.37
CA THR A 57 3.79 5.44 -1.04
C THR A 57 2.54 4.63 -1.42
N GLY A 58 2.15 3.64 -0.59
CA GLY A 58 1.09 2.68 -0.91
C GLY A 58 1.47 1.70 -2.03
N GLN A 59 2.71 1.73 -2.52
CA GLN A 59 3.15 0.88 -3.62
C GLN A 59 3.23 -0.58 -3.18
N VAL A 60 2.69 -1.47 -4.02
CA VAL A 60 2.83 -2.92 -3.85
C VAL A 60 4.21 -3.35 -4.29
N LEU A 61 4.98 -3.97 -3.39
CA LEU A 61 6.34 -4.46 -3.62
C LEU A 61 6.38 -5.94 -4.00
N ALA A 62 5.44 -6.71 -3.47
CA ALA A 62 5.25 -8.12 -3.80
C ALA A 62 3.82 -8.54 -3.49
N SER A 63 3.24 -9.41 -4.31
CA SER A 63 1.89 -9.93 -4.08
C SER A 63 1.68 -11.26 -4.78
N GLN A 64 0.75 -12.05 -4.23
CA GLN A 64 0.19 -13.25 -4.83
C GLN A 64 -1.26 -13.39 -4.39
N ALA A 65 -2.19 -13.61 -5.32
CA ALA A 65 -3.62 -13.76 -5.05
C ALA A 65 -4.19 -12.68 -4.12
N ALA A 66 -3.62 -11.44 -4.18
CA ALA A 66 -3.84 -10.41 -3.16
C ALA A 66 -5.27 -9.85 -3.14
N ASP A 67 -6.00 -9.99 -4.25
CA ASP A 67 -7.38 -9.53 -4.40
C ASP A 67 -8.41 -10.70 -4.38
N GLU A 68 -7.94 -11.93 -4.18
CA GLU A 68 -8.81 -13.08 -3.96
C GLU A 68 -9.46 -13.02 -2.56
N ARG A 69 -10.69 -13.51 -2.45
CA ARG A 69 -11.48 -13.51 -1.22
C ARG A 69 -11.13 -14.69 -0.34
N PHE A 70 -10.82 -14.39 0.92
CA PHE A 70 -10.53 -15.37 1.96
C PHE A 70 -11.31 -15.04 3.22
N GLU A 71 -11.51 -16.03 4.08
CA GLU A 71 -11.96 -15.77 5.44
C GLU A 71 -10.87 -15.00 6.20
N PRO A 72 -11.15 -13.79 6.72
CA PRO A 72 -10.14 -13.00 7.43
C PRO A 72 -9.83 -13.54 8.83
N ALA A 73 -10.66 -14.43 9.37
CA ALA A 73 -10.57 -14.87 10.75
C ALA A 73 -10.46 -13.66 11.70
N SER A 74 -9.67 -13.74 12.76
CA SER A 74 -9.49 -12.63 13.71
C SER A 74 -8.77 -11.39 13.16
N LEU A 75 -8.37 -11.35 11.87
CA LEU A 75 -7.93 -10.11 11.25
C LEU A 75 -9.10 -9.11 11.13
N THR A 76 -10.33 -9.58 11.17
CA THR A 76 -11.57 -8.81 11.31
C THR A 76 -11.50 -7.77 12.42
N LYS A 77 -10.82 -8.12 13.53
CA LYS A 77 -10.68 -7.25 14.70
C LYS A 77 -9.88 -5.96 14.43
N LEU A 78 -9.18 -5.88 13.31
CA LEU A 78 -8.61 -4.63 12.84
C LEU A 78 -9.72 -3.61 12.52
N MET A 79 -10.83 -4.04 11.90
CA MET A 79 -11.97 -3.16 11.65
C MET A 79 -12.74 -2.86 12.93
N THR A 80 -12.86 -3.82 13.83
CA THR A 80 -13.45 -3.60 15.17
C THR A 80 -12.66 -2.53 15.93
N ALA A 81 -11.33 -2.60 15.91
CA ALA A 81 -10.45 -1.59 16.49
C ALA A 81 -10.63 -0.22 15.80
N TYR A 82 -10.64 -0.19 14.45
CA TYR A 82 -10.79 1.04 13.69
C TYR A 82 -12.07 1.80 14.07
N LEU A 83 -13.22 1.13 14.14
CA LEU A 83 -14.49 1.75 14.53
C LEU A 83 -14.51 2.17 16.00
N THR A 84 -13.89 1.39 16.89
CA THR A 84 -13.75 1.74 18.31
C THR A 84 -12.91 3.01 18.47
N PHE A 85 -11.73 3.08 17.81
CA PHE A 85 -10.86 4.25 17.83
C PHE A 85 -11.56 5.48 17.26
N ASN A 86 -12.29 5.31 16.15
CA ASN A 86 -13.07 6.38 15.56
C ASN A 86 -14.16 6.90 16.48
N SER A 87 -14.85 6.02 17.22
CA SER A 87 -15.86 6.40 18.23
C SER A 87 -15.24 7.19 19.39
N ILE A 88 -14.04 6.82 19.84
CA ILE A 88 -13.31 7.56 20.88
C ILE A 88 -12.88 8.93 20.35
N ARG A 89 -12.32 9.02 19.15
CA ARG A 89 -11.91 10.28 18.52
C ARG A 89 -13.09 11.24 18.35
N GLN A 90 -14.24 10.70 18.01
CA GLN A 90 -15.50 11.46 17.92
C GLN A 90 -16.16 11.76 19.28
N LYS A 91 -15.52 11.40 20.41
CA LYS A 91 -16.02 11.60 21.77
C LYS A 91 -17.39 10.93 22.06
N ARG A 92 -17.76 9.92 21.27
CA ARG A 92 -18.95 9.09 21.50
C ARG A 92 -18.67 7.97 22.50
N LEU A 93 -17.41 7.61 22.67
CA LEU A 93 -16.90 6.64 23.61
C LEU A 93 -15.68 7.23 24.32
N VAL A 94 -15.45 6.86 25.59
CA VAL A 94 -14.24 7.26 26.31
C VAL A 94 -13.51 6.01 26.84
N PRO A 95 -12.16 5.99 26.83
CA PRO A 95 -11.38 4.80 27.24
C PRO A 95 -11.69 4.32 28.67
N SER A 96 -12.02 5.23 29.59
CA SER A 96 -12.33 4.92 30.98
C SER A 96 -13.79 4.48 31.23
N LEU A 97 -14.65 4.47 30.23
CA LEU A 97 -16.03 4.03 30.37
C LEU A 97 -16.05 2.54 30.73
N VAL A 98 -16.75 2.21 31.82
CA VAL A 98 -17.04 0.84 32.20
C VAL A 98 -18.18 0.32 31.30
N VAL A 99 -17.93 -0.77 30.59
CA VAL A 99 -18.88 -1.38 29.65
C VAL A 99 -19.66 -2.47 30.34
N PRO A 100 -21.01 -2.50 30.25
CA PRO A 100 -21.78 -3.65 30.70
C PRO A 100 -21.41 -4.90 29.89
N VAL A 101 -21.18 -6.02 30.57
CA VAL A 101 -20.86 -7.29 29.95
C VAL A 101 -22.14 -8.08 29.70
N SER A 102 -22.52 -8.24 28.41
CA SER A 102 -23.67 -9.05 28.04
C SER A 102 -23.39 -10.55 28.18
N ASP A 103 -24.45 -11.37 28.25
CA ASP A 103 -24.32 -12.82 28.20
C ASP A 103 -23.69 -13.31 26.90
N ARG A 104 -23.96 -12.63 25.78
CA ARG A 104 -23.38 -12.92 24.47
C ARG A 104 -21.87 -12.73 24.51
N ALA A 105 -21.40 -11.58 24.98
CA ALA A 105 -19.96 -11.30 25.09
C ALA A 105 -19.28 -12.28 26.05
N ARG A 106 -19.82 -12.50 27.24
CA ARG A 106 -19.27 -13.42 28.23
C ARG A 106 -19.13 -14.86 27.74
N LYS A 107 -20.14 -15.36 26.97
CA LYS A 107 -20.18 -16.72 26.43
C LYS A 107 -19.51 -16.86 25.08
N ALA A 108 -18.81 -15.83 24.58
CA ALA A 108 -18.14 -15.85 23.29
C ALA A 108 -17.20 -17.06 23.15
N GLU A 109 -17.28 -17.75 22.00
CA GLU A 109 -16.42 -18.87 21.68
C GLU A 109 -15.02 -18.44 21.22
N GLY A 110 -14.07 -19.35 21.23
CA GLY A 110 -12.71 -19.14 20.76
C GLY A 110 -11.83 -18.36 21.75
N SER A 111 -11.02 -17.43 21.26
CA SER A 111 -10.09 -16.66 22.10
C SER A 111 -10.83 -15.66 22.99
N ARG A 112 -10.45 -15.57 24.27
CA ARG A 112 -11.10 -14.68 25.25
C ARG A 112 -10.09 -13.99 26.15
N MET A 113 -10.42 -12.80 26.63
CA MET A 113 -9.75 -12.16 27.76
C MET A 113 -10.41 -12.51 29.10
N PHE A 114 -11.55 -13.22 29.08
CA PHE A 114 -12.33 -13.70 30.23
C PHE A 114 -13.02 -12.57 31.00
N ILE A 115 -13.82 -11.76 30.28
CA ILE A 115 -14.68 -10.76 30.93
C ILE A 115 -15.85 -11.42 31.68
N GLU A 116 -16.24 -10.82 32.78
CA GLU A 116 -17.31 -11.31 33.65
C GLU A 116 -18.28 -10.18 34.04
N GLN A 117 -19.58 -10.47 34.16
CA GLN A 117 -20.63 -9.48 34.43
C GLN A 117 -20.43 -8.73 35.76
N ARG A 118 -19.82 -9.39 36.74
CA ARG A 118 -19.61 -8.83 38.08
C ARG A 118 -18.27 -8.11 38.25
N ILE A 119 -17.43 -8.13 37.24
CA ILE A 119 -16.11 -7.54 37.28
C ILE A 119 -16.14 -6.37 36.30
N PRO A 120 -15.95 -5.12 36.76
CA PRO A 120 -15.91 -3.97 35.87
C PRO A 120 -14.81 -4.12 34.80
N VAL A 121 -15.12 -3.78 33.58
CA VAL A 121 -14.17 -3.74 32.47
C VAL A 121 -14.35 -2.45 31.68
N THR A 122 -13.26 -1.76 31.46
CA THR A 122 -13.24 -0.49 30.72
C THR A 122 -13.05 -0.71 29.20
N VAL A 123 -13.40 0.30 28.40
CA VAL A 123 -13.13 0.31 26.95
C VAL A 123 -11.64 0.11 26.67
N ASP A 124 -10.73 0.73 27.42
CA ASP A 124 -9.27 0.55 27.28
C ASP A 124 -8.85 -0.90 27.52
N GLU A 125 -9.35 -1.54 28.59
CA GLU A 125 -9.06 -2.94 28.86
C GLU A 125 -9.62 -3.87 27.78
N LEU A 126 -10.83 -3.61 27.27
CA LEU A 126 -11.42 -4.36 26.17
C LEU A 126 -10.58 -4.21 24.88
N MET A 127 -10.12 -3.00 24.55
CA MET A 127 -9.23 -2.78 23.40
C MET A 127 -7.93 -3.60 23.54
N ARG A 128 -7.29 -3.57 24.71
CA ARG A 128 -6.07 -4.37 24.97
C ARG A 128 -6.35 -5.86 24.86
N GLY A 129 -7.41 -6.37 25.49
CA GLY A 129 -7.79 -7.78 25.43
C GLY A 129 -8.10 -8.24 24.01
N MET A 130 -8.78 -7.42 23.20
CA MET A 130 -9.07 -7.69 21.81
C MET A 130 -7.81 -7.71 20.93
N ILE A 131 -6.91 -6.75 21.09
CA ILE A 131 -5.71 -6.59 20.25
C ILE A 131 -4.67 -7.66 20.64
N ILE A 132 -4.35 -7.79 21.93
CA ILE A 132 -3.23 -8.60 22.42
C ILE A 132 -3.59 -10.09 22.38
N GLN A 133 -4.69 -10.47 23.06
CA GLN A 133 -5.12 -11.87 23.17
C GLN A 133 -6.08 -12.30 22.05
N SER A 134 -6.57 -11.34 21.26
CA SER A 134 -7.59 -11.62 20.25
C SER A 134 -8.96 -11.99 20.87
N GLY A 135 -9.30 -11.41 22.02
CA GLY A 135 -10.54 -11.73 22.77
C GLY A 135 -11.80 -11.51 21.93
N ASN A 136 -12.58 -12.58 21.69
CA ASN A 136 -13.88 -12.49 21.04
C ASN A 136 -14.90 -11.84 21.97
N ASP A 137 -14.83 -12.16 23.25
CA ASP A 137 -15.62 -11.54 24.32
C ASP A 137 -15.42 -10.01 24.37
N ALA A 138 -14.17 -9.56 24.32
CA ALA A 138 -13.85 -8.13 24.24
C ALA A 138 -14.37 -7.48 22.93
N SER A 139 -14.27 -8.19 21.80
CA SER A 139 -14.74 -7.69 20.49
C SER A 139 -16.24 -7.45 20.49
N ILE A 140 -17.01 -8.41 21.02
CA ILE A 140 -18.48 -8.30 21.11
C ILE A 140 -18.87 -7.18 22.06
N ALA A 141 -18.25 -7.08 23.24
CA ALA A 141 -18.53 -6.01 24.21
C ALA A 141 -18.23 -4.62 23.61
N LEU A 142 -17.14 -4.46 22.84
CA LEU A 142 -16.84 -3.22 22.13
C LEU A 142 -17.86 -2.92 21.03
N ALA A 143 -18.29 -3.93 20.26
CA ALA A 143 -19.31 -3.76 19.24
C ALA A 143 -20.64 -3.28 19.84
N GLU A 144 -21.05 -3.88 20.96
CA GLU A 144 -22.25 -3.47 21.72
C GLU A 144 -22.10 -2.04 22.24
N ALA A 145 -20.94 -1.67 22.79
CA ALA A 145 -20.68 -0.33 23.31
C ALA A 145 -20.67 0.76 22.21
N VAL A 146 -20.21 0.42 21.00
CA VAL A 146 -20.12 1.38 19.88
C VAL A 146 -21.43 1.53 19.13
N ALA A 147 -22.18 0.43 18.90
CA ALA A 147 -23.33 0.40 18.02
C ALA A 147 -24.63 -0.10 18.67
N GLY A 148 -24.61 -0.42 19.97
CA GLY A 148 -25.76 -0.96 20.68
C GLY A 148 -26.02 -2.45 20.43
N GLY A 149 -25.32 -3.09 19.49
CA GLY A 149 -25.43 -4.51 19.16
C GLY A 149 -24.51 -4.94 18.04
N GLU A 150 -24.17 -6.24 17.99
CA GLU A 150 -23.19 -6.77 17.04
C GLU A 150 -23.67 -6.70 15.59
N ASP A 151 -24.96 -6.87 15.31
CA ASP A 151 -25.51 -6.83 13.94
C ASP A 151 -25.39 -5.41 13.35
N ALA A 152 -25.80 -4.38 14.12
CA ALA A 152 -25.65 -2.99 13.72
C ALA A 152 -24.18 -2.59 13.55
N PHE A 153 -23.29 -3.18 14.38
CA PHE A 153 -21.85 -2.99 14.29
C PHE A 153 -21.29 -3.63 13.02
N ALA A 154 -21.69 -4.85 12.66
CA ALA A 154 -21.25 -5.54 11.43
C ALA A 154 -21.64 -4.77 10.16
N ASP A 155 -22.83 -4.17 10.13
CA ASP A 155 -23.26 -3.28 9.05
C ASP A 155 -22.38 -2.03 9.00
N ALA A 156 -22.03 -1.44 10.15
CA ALA A 156 -21.13 -0.30 10.21
C ALA A 156 -19.70 -0.68 9.74
N MET A 157 -19.20 -1.88 10.10
CA MET A 157 -17.90 -2.39 9.63
C MET A 157 -17.86 -2.50 8.10
N THR A 158 -18.91 -3.03 7.48
CA THR A 158 -18.98 -3.19 6.02
C THR A 158 -19.08 -1.83 5.31
N ARG A 159 -19.87 -0.89 5.82
CA ARG A 159 -19.91 0.48 5.29
C ARG A 159 -18.56 1.19 5.40
N GLU A 160 -17.88 1.04 6.52
CA GLU A 160 -16.56 1.63 6.73
C GLU A 160 -15.51 0.99 5.81
N ALA A 161 -15.56 -0.33 5.61
CA ALA A 161 -14.72 -1.01 4.64
C ALA A 161 -14.87 -0.41 3.23
N GLN A 162 -16.10 -0.17 2.78
CA GLN A 162 -16.37 0.50 1.51
C GLN A 162 -15.79 1.90 1.45
N ARG A 163 -15.96 2.71 2.53
CA ARG A 163 -15.39 4.06 2.64
C ARG A 163 -13.87 4.08 2.54
N LEU A 164 -13.21 3.07 3.12
CA LEU A 164 -11.77 2.88 3.04
C LEU A 164 -11.30 2.30 1.69
N GLY A 165 -12.20 2.02 0.75
CA GLY A 165 -11.88 1.44 -0.54
C GLY A 165 -11.60 -0.07 -0.51
N MET A 166 -12.05 -0.77 0.54
CA MET A 166 -11.97 -2.23 0.66
C MET A 166 -13.10 -2.88 -0.14
N LYS A 167 -12.96 -2.90 -1.47
CA LYS A 167 -14.03 -3.25 -2.42
C LYS A 167 -14.42 -4.73 -2.40
N ASN A 168 -13.54 -5.58 -1.91
CA ASN A 168 -13.74 -7.03 -1.83
C ASN A 168 -13.87 -7.51 -0.38
N THR A 169 -14.48 -6.71 0.49
CA THR A 169 -14.65 -7.03 1.91
C THR A 169 -16.11 -6.94 2.32
N SER A 170 -16.58 -7.95 3.03
CA SER A 170 -17.87 -8.02 3.70
C SER A 170 -17.68 -8.60 5.10
N LEU A 171 -18.13 -7.88 6.12
CA LEU A 171 -17.94 -8.26 7.52
C LEU A 171 -19.31 -8.50 8.18
N ARG A 172 -19.47 -9.66 8.84
CA ARG A 172 -20.75 -10.12 9.38
C ARG A 172 -20.77 -10.19 10.91
N ASN A 173 -19.61 -10.11 11.55
CA ASN A 173 -19.47 -10.07 13.00
C ASN A 173 -18.20 -9.31 13.40
N SER A 174 -18.07 -8.99 14.68
CA SER A 174 -16.96 -8.22 15.24
C SER A 174 -15.70 -9.04 15.48
N THR A 175 -15.79 -10.37 15.42
CA THR A 175 -14.77 -11.31 15.89
C THR A 175 -13.95 -11.95 14.79
N GLY A 176 -14.58 -12.17 13.63
CA GLY A 176 -14.04 -12.97 12.52
C GLY A 176 -14.33 -14.46 12.66
N LEU A 177 -15.35 -14.84 13.44
CA LEU A 177 -15.89 -16.20 13.43
C LEU A 177 -16.49 -16.50 12.05
N PRO A 178 -16.47 -17.77 11.61
CA PRO A 178 -16.92 -18.15 10.28
C PRO A 178 -18.37 -17.75 9.97
N ASP A 179 -18.57 -17.19 8.79
CA ASP A 179 -19.87 -16.91 8.18
C ASP A 179 -19.67 -16.94 6.66
N PRO A 180 -20.55 -17.57 5.86
CA PRO A 180 -20.38 -17.69 4.41
C PRO A 180 -20.28 -16.35 3.66
N LYS A 181 -20.76 -15.26 4.26
CA LYS A 181 -20.69 -13.91 3.70
C LYS A 181 -19.62 -13.04 4.37
N HIS A 182 -18.76 -13.61 5.22
CA HIS A 182 -17.68 -12.93 5.91
C HIS A 182 -16.36 -13.17 5.20
N TYR A 183 -15.89 -12.21 4.42
CA TYR A 183 -14.67 -12.33 3.63
C TYR A 183 -13.93 -11.00 3.49
N SER A 184 -12.65 -11.11 3.18
CA SER A 184 -11.78 -9.99 2.83
C SER A 184 -10.67 -10.46 1.87
N THR A 185 -9.77 -9.56 1.50
CA THR A 185 -8.60 -9.85 0.66
C THR A 185 -7.32 -9.36 1.34
N ALA A 186 -6.15 -9.84 0.91
CA ALA A 186 -4.87 -9.36 1.44
C ALA A 186 -4.69 -7.85 1.14
N SER A 187 -5.08 -7.39 -0.06
CA SER A 187 -5.03 -5.97 -0.43
C SER A 187 -5.92 -5.10 0.46
N ASP A 188 -7.16 -5.53 0.73
CA ASP A 188 -8.09 -4.77 1.55
C ASP A 188 -7.63 -4.72 3.01
N LEU A 189 -7.13 -5.83 3.56
CA LEU A 189 -6.56 -5.86 4.91
C LEU A 189 -5.30 -4.99 5.04
N ALA A 190 -4.48 -4.90 4.00
CA ALA A 190 -3.35 -3.98 3.97
C ALA A 190 -3.80 -2.52 3.98
N ARG A 191 -4.85 -2.16 3.21
CA ARG A 191 -5.48 -0.82 3.26
C ARG A 191 -5.98 -0.48 4.66
N LEU A 192 -6.66 -1.41 5.31
CA LEU A 192 -7.13 -1.22 6.68
C LEU A 192 -5.98 -1.02 7.66
N ALA A 193 -4.92 -1.82 7.55
CA ALA A 193 -3.73 -1.67 8.39
C ALA A 193 -3.07 -0.29 8.22
N VAL A 194 -2.90 0.17 6.98
CA VAL A 194 -2.40 1.52 6.68
C VAL A 194 -3.32 2.59 7.27
N ALA A 195 -4.64 2.43 7.12
CA ALA A 195 -5.60 3.38 7.67
C ALA A 195 -5.50 3.47 9.21
N ILE A 196 -5.38 2.34 9.91
CA ILE A 196 -5.21 2.33 11.39
C ILE A 196 -3.94 3.10 11.78
N ILE A 197 -2.80 2.82 11.14
CA ILE A 197 -1.51 3.45 11.47
C ILE A 197 -1.55 4.96 11.20
N ARG A 198 -2.15 5.36 10.07
CA ARG A 198 -2.24 6.77 9.65
C ARG A 198 -3.23 7.57 10.47
N ASP A 199 -4.44 7.01 10.66
CA ASP A 199 -5.56 7.75 11.24
C ASP A 199 -5.55 7.73 12.76
N PHE A 200 -4.96 6.71 13.40
CA PHE A 200 -4.99 6.49 14.85
C PHE A 200 -3.60 6.17 15.44
N PRO A 201 -2.57 7.01 15.19
CA PRO A 201 -1.21 6.74 15.68
C PRO A 201 -1.15 6.63 17.21
N GLU A 202 -2.03 7.35 17.95
CA GLU A 202 -2.12 7.31 19.40
C GLU A 202 -2.59 5.95 19.94
N PHE A 203 -3.47 5.26 19.23
CA PHE A 203 -3.95 3.91 19.60
C PHE A 203 -3.10 2.80 18.99
N TYR A 204 -2.36 3.11 17.92
CA TYR A 204 -1.54 2.11 17.24
C TYR A 204 -0.50 1.47 18.16
N ALA A 205 0.01 2.21 19.15
CA ALA A 205 0.95 1.70 20.14
C ALA A 205 0.45 0.46 20.92
N LEU A 206 -0.87 0.24 21.00
CA LEU A 206 -1.45 -0.95 21.63
C LEU A 206 -1.02 -2.26 20.92
N TYR A 207 -0.74 -2.21 19.61
CA TYR A 207 -0.35 -3.38 18.83
C TYR A 207 1.05 -3.89 19.15
N SER A 208 1.93 -3.04 19.68
CA SER A 208 3.30 -3.41 20.08
C SER A 208 3.39 -3.97 21.50
N GLN A 209 2.30 -3.92 22.28
CA GLN A 209 2.29 -4.45 23.63
C GLN A 209 2.44 -5.97 23.64
N ARG A 210 3.44 -6.47 24.35
CA ARG A 210 3.78 -7.90 24.37
C ARG A 210 2.85 -8.75 25.23
N ASP A 211 2.26 -8.17 26.27
CA ASP A 211 1.28 -8.84 27.12
C ASP A 211 0.33 -7.83 27.76
N PHE A 212 -0.74 -8.36 28.33
CA PHE A 212 -1.74 -7.62 29.07
C PHE A 212 -2.28 -8.48 30.22
N THR A 213 -2.57 -7.86 31.34
CA THR A 213 -3.16 -8.53 32.50
C THR A 213 -4.53 -7.91 32.81
N TYR A 214 -5.55 -8.75 32.76
CA TYR A 214 -6.90 -8.40 33.20
C TYR A 214 -7.37 -9.41 34.23
N ASN A 215 -8.01 -8.95 35.28
CA ASN A 215 -8.53 -9.78 36.37
C ASN A 215 -7.51 -10.86 36.83
N LYS A 216 -6.27 -10.48 37.08
CA LYS A 216 -5.13 -11.34 37.46
C LYS A 216 -4.72 -12.40 36.44
N ILE A 217 -5.32 -12.39 35.25
CA ILE A 217 -4.96 -13.30 34.14
C ILE A 217 -4.02 -12.56 33.20
N ARG A 218 -2.75 -12.95 33.19
CA ARG A 218 -1.75 -12.42 32.23
C ARG A 218 -1.80 -13.21 30.93
N GLN A 219 -1.92 -12.51 29.81
CA GLN A 219 -1.99 -13.11 28.46
C GLN A 219 -0.98 -12.44 27.53
N ALA A 220 -0.21 -13.27 26.83
CA ALA A 220 0.80 -12.80 25.88
C ALA A 220 0.16 -12.44 24.52
N ASN A 221 0.76 -11.48 23.82
CA ASN A 221 0.38 -11.15 22.45
C ASN A 221 0.60 -12.36 21.53
N ARG A 222 -0.36 -12.60 20.65
CA ARG A 222 -0.28 -13.73 19.71
C ARG A 222 0.67 -13.46 18.53
N ASN A 223 1.06 -12.22 18.29
CA ASN A 223 2.05 -11.86 17.28
C ASN A 223 3.49 -12.11 17.80
N ARG A 224 4.02 -13.28 17.52
CA ARG A 224 5.37 -13.68 17.95
C ARG A 224 6.49 -12.85 17.32
N LEU A 225 6.25 -12.16 16.19
CA LEU A 225 7.25 -11.28 15.58
C LEU A 225 7.66 -10.13 16.48
N LEU A 226 6.82 -9.69 17.43
CA LEU A 226 7.16 -8.66 18.42
C LEU A 226 8.37 -9.02 19.30
N TRP A 227 8.73 -10.30 19.39
CA TRP A 227 9.91 -10.77 20.11
C TRP A 227 11.08 -11.13 19.21
N LEU A 228 10.78 -11.49 17.94
CA LEU A 228 11.77 -12.00 17.01
C LEU A 228 12.42 -10.91 16.15
N ASP A 229 11.70 -9.83 15.88
CA ASP A 229 12.19 -8.71 15.07
C ASP A 229 11.86 -7.38 15.76
N PRO A 230 12.87 -6.65 16.26
CA PRO A 230 12.66 -5.38 16.96
C PRO A 230 12.08 -4.26 16.08
N SER A 231 12.13 -4.41 14.76
CA SER A 231 11.48 -3.47 13.84
C SER A 231 9.98 -3.66 13.72
N VAL A 232 9.43 -4.80 14.17
CA VAL A 232 8.00 -5.11 14.13
C VAL A 232 7.29 -4.47 15.32
N ASP A 233 6.26 -3.69 15.03
CA ASP A 233 5.44 -2.98 16.04
C ASP A 233 3.93 -3.27 15.94
N GLY A 234 3.55 -4.27 15.14
CA GLY A 234 2.16 -4.69 14.94
C GLY A 234 2.07 -5.86 13.96
N MET A 235 0.88 -6.43 13.65
CA MET A 235 -0.41 -5.96 14.10
C MET A 235 -1.25 -7.11 14.66
N LYS A 236 -1.81 -7.97 13.77
CA LYS A 236 -2.86 -8.91 14.18
C LYS A 236 -2.70 -10.29 13.54
N THR A 237 -2.92 -11.33 14.33
CA THR A 237 -3.00 -12.73 13.88
C THR A 237 -4.44 -13.16 13.67
N GLY A 238 -4.66 -14.10 12.76
CA GLY A 238 -5.93 -14.79 12.55
C GLY A 238 -5.73 -16.29 12.37
N PHE A 239 -6.75 -17.07 12.74
CA PHE A 239 -6.80 -18.50 12.45
C PHE A 239 -8.25 -18.97 12.51
N THR A 240 -8.68 -19.69 11.49
CA THR A 240 -9.75 -20.67 11.46
C THR A 240 -9.25 -21.86 10.64
N GLU A 241 -9.91 -23.00 10.72
CA GLU A 241 -9.50 -24.15 9.89
C GLU A 241 -9.57 -23.84 8.39
N ALA A 242 -10.57 -23.09 7.95
CA ALA A 242 -10.72 -22.70 6.54
C ALA A 242 -9.74 -21.61 6.13
N ALA A 243 -9.53 -20.59 6.98
CA ALA A 243 -8.60 -19.49 6.73
C ALA A 243 -7.13 -19.93 6.73
N GLY A 244 -6.78 -20.96 7.52
CA GLY A 244 -5.38 -21.25 7.86
C GLY A 244 -4.77 -20.18 8.78
N PHE A 245 -3.45 -20.15 8.86
CA PHE A 245 -2.76 -19.19 9.72
C PHE A 245 -2.52 -17.88 8.98
N CYS A 246 -3.05 -16.79 9.53
CA CYS A 246 -3.00 -15.45 8.94
C CYS A 246 -2.26 -14.46 9.84
N LEU A 247 -1.59 -13.46 9.23
CA LEU A 247 -0.91 -12.39 9.94
C LEU A 247 -0.89 -11.10 9.11
N VAL A 248 -1.29 -10.00 9.73
CA VAL A 248 -0.95 -8.66 9.28
C VAL A 248 0.23 -8.18 10.12
N THR A 249 1.32 -7.82 9.45
CA THR A 249 2.57 -7.35 10.08
C THR A 249 2.85 -5.92 9.65
N SER A 250 3.27 -5.08 10.60
CA SER A 250 3.90 -3.80 10.31
C SER A 250 5.28 -3.76 10.94
N ALA A 251 6.24 -3.25 10.20
CA ALA A 251 7.63 -3.07 10.65
C ALA A 251 8.15 -1.70 10.24
N LYS A 252 8.92 -1.05 11.13
CA LYS A 252 9.53 0.27 10.88
C LYS A 252 11.05 0.17 11.09
N ARG A 253 11.83 0.58 10.06
CA ARG A 253 13.29 0.71 10.13
C ARG A 253 13.68 2.15 9.74
N GLY A 254 14.21 2.91 10.67
CA GLY A 254 14.39 4.36 10.48
C GLY A 254 13.04 5.04 10.22
N GLU A 255 12.96 5.84 9.16
CA GLU A 255 11.70 6.52 8.76
C GLU A 255 10.79 5.66 7.88
N ARG A 256 11.30 4.54 7.36
CA ARG A 256 10.56 3.70 6.44
C ARG A 256 9.74 2.63 7.17
N ARG A 257 8.49 2.46 6.75
CA ARG A 257 7.55 1.47 7.26
C ARG A 257 7.03 0.59 6.13
N LEU A 258 6.95 -0.70 6.40
CA LEU A 258 6.33 -1.69 5.51
C LEU A 258 5.15 -2.36 6.21
N VAL A 259 4.15 -2.73 5.42
CA VAL A 259 3.02 -3.55 5.86
C VAL A 259 2.95 -4.80 5.00
N ALA A 260 2.93 -5.96 5.65
CA ALA A 260 2.77 -7.26 5.00
C ALA A 260 1.50 -7.96 5.50
N VAL A 261 0.75 -8.55 4.60
CA VAL A 261 -0.37 -9.44 4.91
C VAL A 261 -0.07 -10.81 4.35
N VAL A 262 -0.17 -11.83 5.19
CA VAL A 262 -0.03 -13.25 4.83
C VAL A 262 -1.30 -13.96 5.23
N LEU A 263 -1.97 -14.64 4.27
CA LEU A 263 -3.21 -15.38 4.45
C LEU A 263 -3.00 -16.85 4.09
N GLY A 264 -3.52 -17.74 4.93
CA GLY A 264 -3.54 -19.16 4.62
C GLY A 264 -2.19 -19.86 4.67
N ALA A 265 -1.28 -19.45 5.55
CA ALA A 265 -0.07 -20.21 5.84
C ALA A 265 -0.41 -21.54 6.53
N PRO A 266 0.41 -22.60 6.33
CA PRO A 266 0.08 -23.94 6.83
C PRO A 266 0.26 -24.11 8.34
N SER A 267 1.01 -23.23 9.01
CA SER A 267 1.25 -23.31 10.45
C SER A 267 1.52 -21.94 11.08
N GLU A 268 1.50 -21.89 12.41
CA GLU A 268 1.89 -20.69 13.16
C GLU A 268 3.32 -20.25 12.86
N SER A 269 4.25 -21.20 12.81
CA SER A 269 5.66 -20.93 12.47
C SER A 269 5.79 -20.43 11.03
N ALA A 270 5.04 -21.02 10.10
CA ALA A 270 5.05 -20.57 8.70
C ALA A 270 4.56 -19.14 8.55
N ARG A 271 3.40 -18.74 9.15
CA ARG A 271 2.95 -17.34 9.04
C ARG A 271 3.97 -16.33 9.57
N ILE A 272 4.76 -16.72 10.59
CA ILE A 272 5.82 -15.89 11.16
C ILE A 272 7.00 -15.77 10.19
N SER A 273 7.53 -16.91 9.72
CA SER A 273 8.70 -16.93 8.82
C SER A 273 8.38 -16.30 7.46
N GLU A 274 7.18 -16.54 6.93
CA GLU A 274 6.78 -15.98 5.64
C GLU A 274 6.57 -14.46 5.71
N SER A 275 5.98 -13.96 6.80
CA SER A 275 5.88 -12.51 7.03
C SER A 275 7.26 -11.86 7.18
N GLN A 276 8.20 -12.51 7.87
CA GLN A 276 9.56 -12.00 8.03
C GLN A 276 10.34 -11.97 6.71
N LYS A 277 10.17 -13.00 5.86
CA LYS A 277 10.75 -13.02 4.50
C LYS A 277 10.26 -11.81 3.68
N LEU A 278 8.95 -11.52 3.68
CA LEU A 278 8.38 -10.38 2.96
C LEU A 278 8.94 -9.05 3.48
N ILE A 279 8.94 -8.85 4.79
CA ILE A 279 9.45 -7.62 5.43
C ILE A 279 10.94 -7.42 5.09
N ASN A 280 11.76 -8.46 5.22
CA ASN A 280 13.18 -8.38 4.90
C ASN A 280 13.41 -8.11 3.40
N TYR A 281 12.66 -8.75 2.51
CA TYR A 281 12.71 -8.48 1.08
C TYR A 281 12.44 -7.00 0.77
N GLY A 282 11.38 -6.43 1.35
CA GLY A 282 11.03 -5.04 1.09
C GLY A 282 12.08 -4.05 1.61
N PHE A 283 12.65 -4.27 2.79
CA PHE A 283 13.70 -3.39 3.32
C PHE A 283 15.05 -3.57 2.62
N GLN A 284 15.37 -4.75 2.13
CA GLN A 284 16.64 -5.06 1.47
C GLN A 284 16.70 -4.53 0.04
N PHE A 285 15.60 -4.64 -0.71
CA PHE A 285 15.64 -4.46 -2.16
C PHE A 285 14.94 -3.19 -2.65
N PHE A 286 14.31 -2.41 -1.78
CA PHE A 286 13.64 -1.18 -2.15
C PHE A 286 13.99 -0.04 -1.22
N ASP A 287 13.97 1.19 -1.76
CA ASP A 287 14.14 2.44 -1.01
C ASP A 287 13.08 3.46 -1.42
N ASN A 288 12.79 4.41 -0.50
CA ASN A 288 11.91 5.53 -0.79
C ASN A 288 12.73 6.74 -1.22
N PHE A 289 12.34 7.33 -2.34
CA PHE A 289 12.96 8.52 -2.89
C PHE A 289 11.95 9.67 -2.90
N ARG A 290 12.34 10.82 -2.36
CA ARG A 290 11.57 12.05 -2.53
C ARG A 290 11.97 12.69 -3.86
N LEU A 291 11.06 12.63 -4.84
CA LEU A 291 11.29 13.23 -6.16
C LEU A 291 11.04 14.73 -6.13
N TYR A 292 9.99 15.19 -5.45
CA TYR A 292 9.66 16.60 -5.30
C TYR A 292 9.22 16.88 -3.87
N ALA A 293 9.64 18.03 -3.36
CA ALA A 293 9.16 18.51 -2.06
C ALA A 293 7.76 19.13 -2.20
N ALA A 294 7.00 19.15 -1.11
CA ALA A 294 5.71 19.82 -1.03
C ALA A 294 5.81 21.27 -1.52
N ARG A 295 4.88 21.67 -2.40
CA ARG A 295 4.76 23.00 -2.98
C ARG A 295 5.98 23.48 -3.79
N GLN A 296 6.92 22.59 -4.11
CA GLN A 296 8.00 22.85 -5.04
C GLN A 296 7.46 22.83 -6.47
N PRO A 297 7.68 23.89 -7.29
CA PRO A 297 7.29 23.87 -8.69
C PRO A 297 8.04 22.76 -9.48
N VAL A 298 7.28 21.94 -10.17
CA VAL A 298 7.81 21.00 -11.17
C VAL A 298 8.01 21.71 -12.49
N ALA A 299 7.07 22.61 -12.85
CA ALA A 299 7.11 23.43 -14.04
C ALA A 299 6.27 24.69 -13.86
N SER A 300 6.56 25.73 -14.66
CA SER A 300 5.69 26.90 -14.80
C SER A 300 4.95 26.82 -16.13
N LEU A 301 3.62 26.67 -16.07
CA LEU A 301 2.74 26.42 -17.23
C LEU A 301 2.09 27.70 -17.73
N ALA A 302 2.01 27.87 -19.05
CA ALA A 302 1.40 29.05 -19.66
C ALA A 302 -0.11 29.08 -19.45
N VAL A 303 -0.65 30.25 -19.08
CA VAL A 303 -2.09 30.48 -18.81
C VAL A 303 -2.63 31.53 -19.78
N TRP A 304 -3.76 31.20 -20.38
CA TRP A 304 -4.54 32.09 -21.23
C TRP A 304 -5.63 32.83 -20.47
N LYS A 305 -5.90 34.06 -20.84
CA LYS A 305 -6.98 34.91 -20.26
C LYS A 305 -6.81 35.16 -18.74
N GLY A 306 -5.64 34.87 -18.18
CA GLY A 306 -5.36 34.98 -16.76
C GLY A 306 -4.73 36.34 -16.35
N SER A 307 -4.89 36.69 -15.08
CA SER A 307 -4.21 37.83 -14.44
C SER A 307 -2.69 37.64 -14.44
N SER A 308 -2.23 36.39 -14.34
CA SER A 308 -0.86 35.97 -14.58
C SER A 308 -0.72 35.29 -15.96
N ARG A 309 0.49 35.31 -16.54
CA ARG A 309 0.82 34.60 -17.79
C ARG A 309 1.17 33.14 -17.55
N THR A 310 1.51 32.79 -16.34
CA THR A 310 1.92 31.45 -15.93
C THR A 310 1.31 31.07 -14.60
N VAL A 311 1.26 29.79 -14.33
CA VAL A 311 0.93 29.18 -13.06
C VAL A 311 1.99 28.13 -12.73
N ASP A 312 2.47 28.12 -11.50
CA ASP A 312 3.39 27.08 -11.02
C ASP A 312 2.58 25.80 -10.75
N ALA A 313 3.06 24.72 -11.35
CA ALA A 313 2.48 23.40 -11.25
C ALA A 313 3.38 22.49 -10.38
N GLY A 314 2.78 21.73 -9.46
CA GLY A 314 3.54 20.89 -8.52
C GLY A 314 2.64 19.96 -7.71
N PHE A 315 3.09 19.64 -6.51
CA PHE A 315 2.41 18.75 -5.55
C PHE A 315 2.15 19.49 -4.24
N GLU A 316 1.01 19.24 -3.61
CA GLU A 316 0.67 19.84 -2.31
C GLU A 316 1.44 19.21 -1.14
N ALA A 317 1.82 17.93 -1.28
CA ALA A 317 2.65 17.16 -0.35
C ALA A 317 3.92 16.67 -1.05
N ASP A 318 4.90 16.17 -0.27
CA ASP A 318 6.08 15.51 -0.83
C ASP A 318 5.66 14.36 -1.76
N LEU A 319 6.23 14.32 -2.98
CA LEU A 319 6.09 13.16 -3.86
C LEU A 319 7.18 12.15 -3.53
N LEU A 320 6.77 11.10 -2.82
CA LEU A 320 7.60 9.94 -2.54
C LEU A 320 7.30 8.82 -3.53
N VAL A 321 8.32 8.10 -3.94
CA VAL A 321 8.21 6.89 -4.76
C VAL A 321 9.08 5.80 -4.18
N THR A 322 8.59 4.55 -4.21
CA THR A 322 9.38 3.39 -3.81
C THR A 322 10.00 2.75 -5.05
N LEU A 323 11.30 2.59 -5.04
CA LEU A 323 12.08 2.09 -6.18
C LEU A 323 13.00 0.96 -5.73
N PRO A 324 13.46 0.10 -6.65
CA PRO A 324 14.56 -0.81 -6.37
C PRO A 324 15.78 -0.04 -5.84
N ALA A 325 16.43 -0.57 -4.82
CA ALA A 325 17.59 0.05 -4.17
C ALA A 325 18.66 0.44 -5.23
N GLY A 326 19.19 1.65 -5.09
CA GLY A 326 20.19 2.19 -6.02
C GLY A 326 19.67 2.63 -7.38
N SER A 327 18.36 2.62 -7.64
CA SER A 327 17.80 2.99 -8.96
C SER A 327 17.31 4.44 -9.08
N GLY A 328 17.40 5.23 -8.03
CA GLY A 328 16.82 6.59 -7.98
C GLY A 328 17.31 7.53 -9.09
N SER A 329 18.60 7.47 -9.47
CA SER A 329 19.17 8.30 -10.53
C SER A 329 18.72 7.92 -11.95
N ARG A 330 18.07 6.77 -12.12
CA ARG A 330 17.61 6.25 -13.42
C ARG A 330 16.13 6.55 -13.68
N VAL A 331 15.44 7.14 -12.74
CA VAL A 331 14.05 7.57 -12.93
C VAL A 331 14.01 8.78 -13.82
N LYS A 332 13.18 8.71 -14.85
CA LYS A 332 12.84 9.83 -15.73
C LYS A 332 11.42 10.28 -15.41
N ALA A 333 11.25 11.60 -15.32
CA ALA A 333 9.96 12.23 -15.07
C ALA A 333 9.60 13.08 -16.29
N ASP A 334 8.42 12.88 -16.85
CA ASP A 334 7.87 13.66 -17.96
C ASP A 334 6.54 14.25 -17.55
N LEU A 335 6.35 15.56 -17.81
CA LEU A 335 5.12 16.28 -17.47
C LEU A 335 4.25 16.48 -18.68
N GLU A 336 3.12 15.80 -18.73
CA GLU A 336 2.05 16.10 -19.70
C GLU A 336 1.10 17.13 -19.09
N SER A 337 1.17 18.37 -19.55
CA SER A 337 0.28 19.45 -19.11
C SER A 337 -1.01 19.48 -19.90
N VAL A 338 -2.12 19.81 -19.24
CA VAL A 338 -3.39 20.12 -19.90
C VAL A 338 -3.22 21.44 -20.62
N GLN A 339 -3.41 21.46 -21.95
CA GLN A 339 -3.30 22.65 -22.77
C GLN A 339 -4.50 22.79 -23.72
N PRO A 340 -5.00 24.02 -23.97
CA PRO A 340 -4.62 25.28 -23.32
C PRO A 340 -5.18 25.40 -21.90
N LEU A 341 -4.36 25.90 -20.94
CA LEU A 341 -4.82 26.29 -19.62
C LEU A 341 -5.47 27.68 -19.70
N VAL A 342 -6.74 27.79 -19.37
CA VAL A 342 -7.53 29.03 -19.42
C VAL A 342 -8.01 29.42 -18.04
N ALA A 343 -7.75 30.67 -17.65
CA ALA A 343 -8.21 31.19 -16.37
C ALA A 343 -9.76 31.37 -16.32
N PRO A 344 -10.41 31.25 -15.12
CA PRO A 344 -9.76 31.15 -13.82
C PRO A 344 -9.22 29.72 -13.55
N ILE A 345 -8.11 29.63 -12.80
CA ILE A 345 -7.53 28.37 -12.32
C ILE A 345 -7.52 28.45 -10.80
N ALA A 346 -8.10 27.46 -10.13
CA ALA A 346 -8.07 27.38 -8.69
C ALA A 346 -6.78 26.74 -8.19
N ALA A 347 -6.29 27.13 -7.01
CA ALA A 347 -5.23 26.39 -6.32
C ALA A 347 -5.70 24.95 -6.07
N GLY A 348 -4.82 23.97 -6.25
CA GLY A 348 -5.16 22.54 -6.17
C GLY A 348 -5.88 21.97 -7.41
N GLN A 349 -6.23 22.81 -8.41
CA GLN A 349 -6.80 22.31 -9.66
C GLN A 349 -5.77 21.50 -10.44
N ARG A 350 -6.15 20.30 -10.92
CA ARG A 350 -5.29 19.47 -11.77
C ARG A 350 -4.97 20.20 -13.08
N VAL A 351 -3.68 20.35 -13.38
CA VAL A 351 -3.15 21.04 -14.57
C VAL A 351 -2.26 20.15 -15.44
N GLY A 352 -2.00 18.91 -14.99
CA GLY A 352 -1.19 17.97 -15.73
C GLY A 352 -1.10 16.61 -15.07
N THR A 353 -0.24 15.77 -15.64
CA THR A 353 0.13 14.45 -15.12
C THR A 353 1.64 14.29 -15.24
N LEU A 354 2.31 13.98 -14.15
CA LEU A 354 3.71 13.58 -14.14
C LEU A 354 3.79 12.08 -14.39
N LYS A 355 4.41 11.68 -15.49
CA LYS A 355 4.67 10.30 -15.85
C LYS A 355 6.08 9.93 -15.42
N LEU A 356 6.21 8.86 -14.64
CA LEU A 356 7.51 8.33 -14.23
C LEU A 356 7.84 7.08 -15.02
N ALA A 357 9.09 6.97 -15.44
CA ALA A 357 9.64 5.78 -16.06
C ALA A 357 10.97 5.40 -15.41
N LEU A 358 11.18 4.11 -15.19
CA LEU A 358 12.46 3.54 -14.76
C LEU A 358 13.06 2.75 -15.92
N ASP A 359 14.26 3.13 -16.36
CA ASP A 359 14.93 2.52 -17.52
C ASP A 359 14.06 2.44 -18.78
N GLY A 360 13.23 3.48 -19.01
CA GLY A 360 12.32 3.55 -20.16
C GLY A 360 11.01 2.77 -20.01
N ARG A 361 10.79 2.06 -18.90
CA ARG A 361 9.54 1.35 -18.62
C ARG A 361 8.64 2.23 -17.76
N PRO A 362 7.34 2.38 -18.09
CA PRO A 362 6.39 3.12 -17.26
C PRO A 362 6.38 2.59 -15.83
N LEU A 363 6.46 3.49 -14.84
CA LEU A 363 6.47 3.16 -13.42
C LEU A 363 5.16 3.58 -12.75
N ALA A 364 4.79 4.86 -12.85
CA ALA A 364 3.61 5.43 -12.21
C ALA A 364 3.24 6.78 -12.85
N GLU A 365 2.02 7.22 -12.59
CA GLU A 365 1.51 8.53 -12.99
C GLU A 365 0.93 9.27 -11.78
N TYR A 366 1.24 10.57 -11.69
CA TYR A 366 0.78 11.41 -10.58
C TYR A 366 0.11 12.68 -11.09
N PRO A 367 -1.08 13.04 -10.57
CA PRO A 367 -1.72 14.30 -10.93
C PRO A 367 -0.90 15.47 -10.42
N VAL A 368 -0.59 16.42 -11.31
CA VAL A 368 0.07 17.68 -10.98
C VAL A 368 -0.99 18.77 -10.88
N VAL A 369 -0.89 19.59 -9.85
CA VAL A 369 -1.88 20.63 -9.54
C VAL A 369 -1.29 22.03 -9.60
N ALA A 370 -2.14 23.05 -9.81
CA ALA A 370 -1.77 24.44 -9.68
C ALA A 370 -1.44 24.76 -8.21
N LEU A 371 -0.25 25.29 -7.93
CA LEU A 371 0.21 25.62 -6.57
C LEU A 371 -0.39 26.94 -6.06
N GLN A 372 -0.94 27.77 -6.97
CA GLN A 372 -1.57 29.05 -6.69
C GLN A 372 -2.77 29.27 -7.61
N GLU A 373 -3.69 30.11 -7.21
CA GLU A 373 -4.81 30.51 -8.08
C GLU A 373 -4.37 31.52 -9.14
N VAL A 374 -5.04 31.51 -10.29
CA VAL A 374 -4.92 32.54 -11.32
C VAL A 374 -6.30 33.05 -11.68
N GLN A 375 -6.58 34.29 -11.30
CA GLN A 375 -7.82 34.97 -11.59
C GLN A 375 -7.91 35.34 -13.09
N THR A 376 -9.14 35.63 -13.58
CA THR A 376 -9.32 36.10 -14.93
C THR A 376 -8.69 37.48 -15.14
N ALA A 377 -8.10 37.70 -16.30
CA ALA A 377 -7.58 39.02 -16.70
C ALA A 377 -8.71 40.00 -17.03
N ASN A 378 -8.32 41.28 -17.22
CA ASN A 378 -9.22 42.33 -17.75
C ASN A 378 -9.73 42.00 -19.17
N ILE A 379 -10.79 42.67 -19.60
CA ILE A 379 -11.49 42.38 -20.86
C ILE A 379 -10.52 42.49 -22.07
N LEU A 380 -9.67 43.48 -22.11
CA LEU A 380 -8.74 43.71 -23.24
C LEU A 380 -7.80 42.52 -23.45
N ARG A 381 -7.17 42.04 -22.37
CA ARG A 381 -6.27 40.89 -22.42
C ARG A 381 -7.02 39.59 -22.78
N ARG A 382 -8.23 39.41 -22.23
CA ARG A 382 -9.07 38.25 -22.56
C ARG A 382 -9.44 38.18 -24.03
N THR A 383 -9.78 39.32 -24.64
CA THR A 383 -10.13 39.40 -26.07
C THR A 383 -8.89 39.10 -26.94
N TRP A 384 -7.75 39.66 -26.57
CA TRP A 384 -6.48 39.44 -27.26
C TRP A 384 -6.07 37.97 -27.21
N ASP A 385 -6.12 37.35 -26.02
CA ASP A 385 -5.82 35.95 -25.84
C ASP A 385 -6.79 35.03 -26.58
N SER A 386 -8.09 35.42 -26.70
CA SER A 386 -9.07 34.68 -27.51
C SER A 386 -8.70 34.67 -28.98
N LEU A 387 -8.28 35.81 -29.52
CA LEU A 387 -7.88 35.93 -30.92
C LEU A 387 -6.61 35.06 -31.19
N ARG A 388 -5.62 35.08 -30.27
CA ARG A 388 -4.40 34.30 -30.39
C ARG A 388 -4.63 32.78 -30.28
N LEU A 389 -5.58 32.35 -29.45
CA LEU A 389 -5.97 30.94 -29.33
C LEU A 389 -6.63 30.43 -30.63
N MET A 390 -7.46 31.26 -31.28
CA MET A 390 -8.07 30.90 -32.58
C MET A 390 -7.04 30.76 -33.71
N LEU A 391 -5.92 31.50 -33.66
CA LEU A 391 -4.86 31.45 -34.67
C LEU A 391 -3.85 30.27 -34.41
N LYS A 392 -3.92 29.59 -33.26
CA LYS A 392 -3.04 28.45 -32.92
C LYS A 392 -3.69 27.08 -33.15
N GLN A 393 -4.98 27.02 -33.42
CA GLN A 393 -5.68 25.81 -33.89
C GLN A 393 -5.53 25.69 -35.40
#